data_3430df6bad74372271c590f3d26071fa
#
_entry.id   3430df6bad74372271c590f3d26071fa
#
_cell.length_a   1.000
_cell.length_b   1.000
_cell.length_c   1.000
_cell.angle_alpha   90.00
_cell.angle_beta   90.00
_cell.angle_gamma   90.00
#
_symmetry.space_group_name_H-M   'P 1'
#
loop_
_entity.id
_entity.type
_entity.pdbx_description
1 polymer ?
#
loop_
_entity_poly.entity_id
_entity_poly.type
_entity_poly.pdbx_seq_one_letter_code
_entity_poly.pdbx_strand_id
1 'polypeptide(L)'
;MTYGCDTSFLMRILTNHPRPLATKVIVEAYRRVQDGHLFEISDLTLSEAYYSLQASYGVSKVNALTLLKKISEARGFVVSKHAKDVLAVSNLAKASPGFVDRLIHGEYFTDSKTTVACEKSFKKLPLAEVFAVSDKSSNS
;
A
#
# COMPACT_ATOMS: atom_id res chain seq x y z
N MET A 1 9.54 5.61 20.63
CA MET A 1 9.02 4.26 20.42
C MET A 1 8.33 4.20 19.06
N THR A 2 8.42 3.06 18.40
CA THR A 2 7.73 2.84 17.11
C THR A 2 6.62 1.83 17.32
N TYR A 3 5.42 2.18 16.90
CA TYR A 3 4.26 1.31 17.01
C TYR A 3 3.93 0.73 15.63
N GLY A 4 3.59 -0.55 15.57
CA GLY A 4 3.11 -1.14 14.34
C GLY A 4 1.61 -0.92 14.20
N CYS A 5 1.16 -0.56 13.00
CA CYS A 5 -0.25 -0.32 12.74
C CYS A 5 -0.91 -1.57 12.18
N ASP A 6 -2.04 -1.96 12.75
CA ASP A 6 -2.86 -2.95 12.08
C ASP A 6 -3.87 -2.25 11.17
N THR A 7 -4.60 -3.03 10.41
CA THR A 7 -5.53 -2.48 9.43
C THR A 7 -6.66 -1.69 10.08
N SER A 8 -7.17 -2.14 11.22
CA SER A 8 -8.28 -1.43 11.87
C SER A 8 -7.87 -0.05 12.33
N PHE A 9 -6.65 0.07 12.89
CA PHE A 9 -6.13 1.36 13.30
C PHE A 9 -5.96 2.28 12.07
N LEU A 10 -5.32 1.75 11.03
CA LEU A 10 -5.08 2.55 9.82
C LEU A 10 -6.38 3.02 9.19
N MET A 11 -7.40 2.15 9.12
CA MET A 11 -8.68 2.54 8.55
C MET A 11 -9.33 3.66 9.33
N ARG A 12 -9.23 3.66 10.66
CA ARG A 12 -9.77 4.77 11.45
C ARG A 12 -9.05 6.08 11.17
N ILE A 13 -7.74 6.03 11.02
CA ILE A 13 -6.96 7.22 10.67
C ILE A 13 -7.40 7.74 9.29
N LEU A 14 -7.55 6.85 8.32
CA LEU A 14 -7.83 7.26 6.94
C LEU A 14 -9.28 7.73 6.74
N THR A 15 -10.23 7.16 7.47
CA THR A 15 -11.64 7.41 7.22
C THR A 15 -12.35 8.21 8.31
N ASN A 16 -11.75 8.31 9.49
CA ASN A 16 -12.41 8.88 10.67
C ASN A 16 -13.78 8.24 10.89
N HIS A 17 -13.86 6.92 10.77
CA HIS A 17 -15.09 6.15 10.91
C HIS A 17 -14.81 4.85 11.67
N PRO A 18 -15.66 4.46 12.61
CA PRO A 18 -16.88 5.15 13.04
C PRO A 18 -16.58 6.26 14.06
N ARG A 19 -17.34 7.32 13.98
CA ARG A 19 -17.23 8.40 14.96
C ARG A 19 -18.16 8.11 16.12
N PRO A 20 -17.80 8.54 17.33
CA PRO A 20 -16.62 9.34 17.71
C PRO A 20 -15.37 8.52 18.03
N LEU A 21 -15.43 7.18 17.96
CA LEU A 21 -14.29 6.35 18.33
C LEU A 21 -13.08 6.64 17.47
N ALA A 22 -13.27 6.74 16.16
CA ALA A 22 -12.15 7.02 15.26
C ALA A 22 -11.50 8.35 15.57
N THR A 23 -12.31 9.36 15.91
CA THR A 23 -11.78 10.68 16.26
C THR A 23 -10.87 10.58 17.48
N LYS A 24 -11.24 9.76 18.48
CA LYS A 24 -10.41 9.57 19.68
C LYS A 24 -9.09 8.89 19.30
N VAL A 25 -9.11 7.93 18.38
CA VAL A 25 -7.90 7.27 17.93
C VAL A 25 -6.99 8.26 17.23
N ILE A 26 -7.54 9.10 16.36
CA ILE A 26 -6.77 10.10 15.62
C ILE A 26 -6.11 11.09 16.59
N VAL A 27 -6.87 11.57 17.58
CA VAL A 27 -6.34 12.51 18.56
C VAL A 27 -5.19 11.88 19.37
N GLU A 28 -5.36 10.62 19.79
CA GLU A 28 -4.31 9.94 20.54
C GLU A 28 -3.08 9.70 19.67
N ALA A 29 -3.26 9.33 18.41
CA ALA A 29 -2.13 9.14 17.51
C ALA A 29 -1.37 10.45 17.31
N TYR A 30 -2.12 11.54 17.11
CA TYR A 30 -1.51 12.86 16.95
C TYR A 30 -0.68 13.24 18.17
N ARG A 31 -1.22 13.00 19.38
CA ARG A 31 -0.52 13.30 20.60
C ARG A 31 0.80 12.53 20.69
N ARG A 32 0.79 11.26 20.32
CA ARG A 32 2.01 10.44 20.36
C ARG A 32 3.03 10.90 19.34
N VAL A 33 2.58 11.31 18.16
CA VAL A 33 3.50 11.87 17.16
C VAL A 33 4.15 13.14 17.71
N GLN A 34 3.38 13.98 18.41
CA GLN A 34 3.92 15.20 19.01
C GLN A 34 4.99 14.84 20.07
N ASP A 35 4.83 13.71 20.74
CA ASP A 35 5.79 13.25 21.74
C ASP A 35 6.98 12.51 21.11
N GLY A 36 7.08 12.47 19.80
CA GLY A 36 8.23 11.89 19.11
C GLY A 36 8.10 10.42 18.76
N HIS A 37 6.91 9.83 18.91
CA HIS A 37 6.71 8.43 18.56
C HIS A 37 6.39 8.30 17.07
N LEU A 38 6.60 7.09 16.54
CA LEU A 38 6.36 6.79 15.13
C LEU A 38 5.36 5.65 15.01
N PHE A 39 4.63 5.65 13.90
CA PHE A 39 3.70 4.60 13.54
C PHE A 39 4.15 3.97 12.23
N GLU A 40 4.46 2.69 12.27
CA GLU A 40 4.94 1.97 11.10
C GLU A 40 3.79 1.19 10.45
N ILE A 41 3.66 1.32 9.14
CA ILE A 41 2.62 0.65 8.36
C ILE A 41 3.31 -0.35 7.45
N SER A 42 3.03 -1.64 7.65
CA SER A 42 3.62 -2.69 6.81
C SER A 42 2.98 -2.72 5.43
N ASP A 43 3.66 -3.36 4.49
CA ASP A 43 3.11 -3.54 3.14
C ASP A 43 1.78 -4.30 3.17
N LEU A 44 1.68 -5.29 4.05
CA LEU A 44 0.43 -6.05 4.16
C LEU A 44 -0.70 -5.16 4.63
N THR A 45 -0.45 -4.33 5.63
CA THR A 45 -1.46 -3.40 6.14
C THR A 45 -1.87 -2.39 5.08
N LEU A 46 -0.90 -1.87 4.31
CA LEU A 46 -1.22 -0.98 3.18
C LEU A 46 -2.12 -1.67 2.16
N SER A 47 -1.82 -2.92 1.84
CA SER A 47 -2.60 -3.68 0.87
C SER A 47 -4.02 -3.92 1.35
N GLU A 48 -4.18 -4.30 2.62
CA GLU A 48 -5.50 -4.52 3.19
C GLU A 48 -6.31 -3.23 3.22
N ALA A 49 -5.67 -2.12 3.58
CA ALA A 49 -6.35 -0.82 3.60
C ALA A 49 -6.78 -0.42 2.19
N TYR A 50 -5.93 -0.67 1.20
CA TYR A 50 -6.23 -0.37 -0.19
C TYR A 50 -7.52 -1.07 -0.65
N TYR A 51 -7.63 -2.37 -0.35
CA TYR A 51 -8.83 -3.11 -0.73
C TYR A 51 -10.05 -2.72 0.11
N SER A 52 -9.87 -2.48 1.41
CA SER A 52 -10.98 -2.08 2.29
C SER A 52 -11.55 -0.73 1.92
N LEU A 53 -10.73 0.23 1.56
CA LEU A 53 -11.21 1.54 1.13
C LEU A 53 -12.15 1.41 -0.06
N GLN A 54 -11.81 0.55 -1.00
CA GLN A 54 -12.63 0.36 -2.20
C GLN A 54 -13.86 -0.50 -1.91
N ALA A 55 -13.69 -1.62 -1.25
CA ALA A 55 -14.77 -2.59 -1.08
C ALA A 55 -15.77 -2.19 0.01
N SER A 56 -15.28 -1.63 1.11
CA SER A 56 -16.14 -1.36 2.26
C SER A 56 -16.59 0.10 2.35
N TYR A 57 -15.81 1.01 1.77
CA TYR A 57 -16.10 2.44 1.88
C TYR A 57 -16.44 3.08 0.54
N GLY A 58 -16.44 2.32 -0.54
CA GLY A 58 -16.79 2.84 -1.86
C GLY A 58 -15.84 3.89 -2.40
N VAL A 59 -14.61 3.93 -1.88
CA VAL A 59 -13.62 4.90 -2.34
C VAL A 59 -13.09 4.43 -3.69
N SER A 60 -12.91 5.33 -4.64
CA SER A 60 -12.36 4.97 -5.95
C SER A 60 -10.92 4.53 -5.80
N LYS A 61 -10.42 3.76 -6.78
CA LYS A 61 -9.03 3.33 -6.78
C LYS A 61 -8.09 4.53 -6.71
N VAL A 62 -8.37 5.57 -7.50
CA VAL A 62 -7.55 6.78 -7.51
C VAL A 62 -7.50 7.43 -6.13
N ASN A 63 -8.67 7.57 -5.51
CA ASN A 63 -8.73 8.22 -4.20
C ASN A 63 -8.11 7.36 -3.11
N ALA A 64 -8.25 6.04 -3.20
CA ALA A 64 -7.61 5.13 -2.24
C ALA A 64 -6.10 5.31 -2.30
N LEU A 65 -5.52 5.33 -3.50
CA LEU A 65 -4.07 5.52 -3.65
C LEU A 65 -3.63 6.90 -3.17
N THR A 66 -4.45 7.93 -3.39
CA THR A 66 -4.16 9.27 -2.90
C THR A 66 -4.10 9.30 -1.37
N LEU A 67 -5.03 8.62 -0.71
CA LEU A 67 -5.05 8.55 0.75
C LEU A 67 -3.82 7.82 1.27
N LEU A 68 -3.46 6.70 0.66
CA LEU A 68 -2.29 5.94 1.09
C LEU A 68 -1.01 6.72 0.88
N LYS A 69 -0.91 7.43 -0.24
CA LYS A 69 0.26 8.27 -0.48
C LYS A 69 0.37 9.36 0.57
N LYS A 70 -0.75 10.02 0.90
CA LYS A 70 -0.76 11.06 1.92
C LYS A 70 -0.31 10.54 3.28
N ILE A 71 -0.80 9.38 3.70
CA ILE A 71 -0.42 8.86 5.00
C ILE A 71 1.07 8.45 5.00
N SER A 72 1.57 7.96 3.87
CA SER A 72 2.98 7.56 3.77
C SER A 72 3.92 8.75 3.89
N GLU A 73 3.41 9.96 3.63
CA GLU A 73 4.20 11.20 3.72
C GLU A 73 3.90 12.00 4.98
N ALA A 74 2.92 11.56 5.77
CA ALA A 74 2.52 12.31 6.94
C ALA A 74 3.54 12.17 8.06
N ARG A 75 3.74 13.24 8.81
CA ARG A 75 4.65 13.24 9.93
C ARG A 75 4.25 12.16 10.93
N GLY A 76 5.22 11.35 11.35
CA GLY A 76 4.99 10.31 12.35
C GLY A 76 4.58 8.97 11.79
N PHE A 77 4.34 8.87 10.47
CA PHE A 77 4.00 7.61 9.84
C PHE A 77 5.14 7.17 8.94
N VAL A 78 5.45 5.87 8.97
CA VAL A 78 6.59 5.32 8.25
C VAL A 78 6.14 4.10 7.46
N VAL A 79 6.52 4.06 6.20
CA VAL A 79 6.33 2.87 5.34
C VAL A 79 7.69 2.43 4.82
N SER A 80 7.78 1.24 4.21
CA SER A 80 9.03 0.80 3.62
C SER A 80 9.42 1.72 2.47
N LYS A 81 10.72 1.74 2.16
CA LYS A 81 11.20 2.55 1.05
C LYS A 81 10.55 2.14 -0.25
N HIS A 82 10.42 0.83 -0.50
CA HIS A 82 9.82 0.39 -1.75
C HIS A 82 8.32 0.72 -1.82
N ALA A 83 7.62 0.74 -0.68
CA ALA A 83 6.22 1.17 -0.68
C ALA A 83 6.12 2.65 -1.05
N LYS A 84 7.02 3.45 -0.52
CA LYS A 84 7.05 4.88 -0.85
C LYS A 84 7.31 5.07 -2.34
N ASP A 85 8.25 4.31 -2.89
CA ASP A 85 8.57 4.39 -4.32
C ASP A 85 7.40 3.96 -5.18
N VAL A 86 6.69 2.92 -4.80
CA VAL A 86 5.51 2.45 -5.54
C VAL A 86 4.42 3.51 -5.52
N LEU A 87 4.15 4.10 -4.35
CA LEU A 87 3.12 5.13 -4.24
C LEU A 87 3.46 6.38 -5.04
N ALA A 88 4.73 6.57 -5.39
CA ALA A 88 5.16 7.71 -6.20
C ALA A 88 5.06 7.46 -7.70
N VAL A 89 4.68 6.26 -8.13
CA VAL A 89 4.56 5.94 -9.56
C VAL A 89 3.45 6.79 -10.17
N SER A 90 3.76 7.44 -11.29
CA SER A 90 2.79 8.26 -11.99
C SER A 90 1.65 7.41 -12.50
N ASN A 91 0.43 7.91 -12.32
CA ASN A 91 -0.76 7.26 -12.86
C ASN A 91 -0.90 5.80 -12.36
N LEU A 92 -0.57 5.59 -11.10
CA LEU A 92 -0.53 4.26 -10.51
C LEU A 92 -1.88 3.54 -10.62
N ALA A 93 -2.98 4.27 -10.54
CA ALA A 93 -4.32 3.68 -10.61
C ALA A 93 -4.55 2.94 -11.93
N LYS A 94 -3.86 3.35 -13.00
CA LYS A 94 -3.98 2.71 -14.31
C LYS A 94 -2.75 1.88 -14.66
N ALA A 95 -1.78 1.79 -13.77
CA ALA A 95 -0.55 1.05 -14.05
C ALA A 95 -0.80 -0.45 -14.01
N SER A 96 -0.04 -1.16 -14.82
CA SER A 96 -0.04 -2.62 -14.82
C SER A 96 1.41 -3.07 -14.86
N PRO A 97 1.91 -3.77 -13.86
CA PRO A 97 1.20 -4.25 -12.68
C PRO A 97 0.75 -3.10 -11.78
N GLY A 98 -0.28 -3.39 -10.99
CA GLY A 98 -0.87 -2.40 -10.11
C GLY A 98 -0.16 -2.27 -8.77
N PHE A 99 -0.83 -1.59 -7.85
CA PHE A 99 -0.24 -1.22 -6.56
C PHE A 99 0.25 -2.42 -5.76
N VAL A 100 -0.63 -3.40 -5.51
CA VAL A 100 -0.27 -4.52 -4.64
C VAL A 100 0.78 -5.41 -5.28
N ASP A 101 0.67 -5.66 -6.59
CA ASP A 101 1.67 -6.44 -7.30
C ASP A 101 3.05 -5.77 -7.24
N ARG A 102 3.08 -4.44 -7.32
CA ARG A 102 4.34 -3.70 -7.22
C ARG A 102 4.90 -3.72 -5.80
N LEU A 103 4.05 -3.78 -4.78
CA LEU A 103 4.53 -3.94 -3.41
C LEU A 103 5.18 -5.31 -3.23
N ILE A 104 4.53 -6.36 -3.74
CA ILE A 104 5.07 -7.72 -3.67
C ILE A 104 6.43 -7.78 -4.35
N HIS A 105 6.51 -7.24 -5.57
CA HIS A 105 7.76 -7.23 -6.31
C HIS A 105 8.83 -6.41 -5.58
N GLY A 106 8.45 -5.25 -5.03
CA GLY A 106 9.39 -4.37 -4.35
C GLY A 106 10.05 -5.03 -3.15
N GLU A 107 9.30 -5.86 -2.44
CA GLU A 107 9.84 -6.57 -1.30
C GLU A 107 10.95 -7.54 -1.75
N TYR A 108 10.71 -8.30 -2.82
CA TYR A 108 11.73 -9.20 -3.35
C TYR A 108 12.91 -8.44 -3.94
N PHE A 109 12.62 -7.38 -4.70
CA PHE A 109 13.64 -6.59 -5.35
C PHE A 109 14.62 -5.97 -4.34
N THR A 110 14.09 -5.54 -3.19
CA THR A 110 14.92 -4.98 -2.13
C THR A 110 15.96 -6.00 -1.65
N ASP A 111 15.63 -7.28 -1.68
CA ASP A 111 16.54 -8.35 -1.29
C ASP A 111 17.30 -8.91 -2.48
N SER A 112 17.30 -8.24 -3.61
CA SER A 112 17.96 -8.64 -4.85
C SER A 112 17.48 -9.99 -5.37
N LYS A 113 16.21 -10.30 -5.13
CA LYS A 113 15.60 -11.53 -5.63
C LYS A 113 14.80 -11.24 -6.88
N THR A 114 14.73 -12.24 -7.76
CA THR A 114 13.91 -12.13 -8.97
C THR A 114 12.48 -12.55 -8.65
N THR A 115 11.51 -11.71 -9.01
CA THR A 115 10.11 -12.06 -8.87
C THR A 115 9.67 -12.90 -10.07
N VAL A 116 9.02 -14.01 -9.81
CA VAL A 116 8.44 -14.84 -10.87
C VAL A 116 6.95 -14.58 -10.90
N ALA A 117 6.40 -14.31 -12.06
CA ALA A 117 4.98 -14.02 -12.22
C ALA A 117 4.45 -14.67 -13.50
N CYS A 118 3.14 -14.81 -13.58
CA CYS A 118 2.49 -15.27 -14.80
C CYS A 118 1.82 -14.13 -15.55
N GLU A 119 1.79 -12.94 -14.96
CA GLU A 119 1.23 -11.76 -15.59
C GLU A 119 2.27 -11.11 -16.49
N LYS A 120 1.92 -10.91 -17.74
CA LYS A 120 2.86 -10.34 -18.71
C LYS A 120 3.35 -8.95 -18.33
N SER A 121 2.52 -8.19 -17.65
CA SER A 121 2.87 -6.83 -17.29
C SER A 121 4.09 -6.75 -16.38
N PHE A 122 4.44 -7.84 -15.68
CA PHE A 122 5.63 -7.85 -14.83
C PHE A 122 6.92 -7.68 -15.62
N LYS A 123 6.89 -7.88 -16.95
CA LYS A 123 8.06 -7.65 -17.77
C LYS A 123 8.57 -6.21 -17.72
N LYS A 124 7.72 -5.28 -17.31
CA LYS A 124 8.11 -3.88 -17.17
C LYS A 124 8.96 -3.63 -15.93
N LEU A 125 9.03 -4.57 -15.01
CA LEU A 125 9.72 -4.37 -13.74
C LEU A 125 11.11 -5.01 -13.78
N PRO A 126 12.08 -4.41 -13.10
CA PRO A 126 13.44 -4.99 -13.06
C PRO A 126 13.43 -6.26 -12.22
N LEU A 127 14.30 -7.20 -12.52
CA LEU A 127 14.39 -8.46 -11.81
C LEU A 127 13.03 -9.14 -11.69
N ALA A 128 12.32 -9.20 -12.80
CA ALA A 128 11.06 -9.94 -12.88
C ALA A 128 11.11 -10.87 -14.08
N GLU A 129 10.63 -12.09 -13.87
CA GLU A 129 10.59 -13.09 -14.93
C GLU A 129 9.16 -13.58 -15.05
N VAL A 130 8.62 -13.61 -16.27
CA VAL A 130 7.27 -14.07 -16.52
C VAL A 130 7.32 -15.49 -17.04
N PHE A 131 6.66 -16.40 -16.34
CA PHE A 131 6.51 -17.77 -16.81
C PHE A 131 5.31 -17.79 -17.75
N ALA A 132 5.58 -17.84 -19.04
CA ALA A 132 4.54 -17.84 -20.01
C ALA A 132 4.06 -19.23 -20.23
N VAL A 133 2.89 -19.46 -19.88
CA VAL A 133 2.39 -20.71 -20.08
C VAL A 133 1.57 -20.67 -21.26
N SER A 134 1.65 -21.08 -22.10
CA SER A 134 0.93 -21.07 -23.13
C SER A 134 0.23 -20.66 -23.71
N ASP A 135 -0.22 -20.38 -23.97
CA ASP A 135 -0.79 -20.05 -24.52
C ASP A 135 -1.62 -19.71 -25.29
N LYS A 136 -1.92 -19.96 -25.94
CA LYS A 136 -2.79 -19.62 -26.68
C LYS A 136 -3.94 -19.47 -26.07
N SER A 137 -4.27 -20.22 -25.39
CA SER A 137 -5.45 -20.05 -24.70
C SER A 137 -5.34 -18.85 -23.93
N SER A 138 -4.23 -18.64 -23.45
CA SER A 138 -4.14 -17.59 -22.58
C SER A 138 -4.33 -16.31 -23.26
N ASN A 139 -4.14 -16.27 -24.50
CA ASN A 139 -4.23 -15.07 -25.03
C ASN A 139 -5.48 -14.80 -25.40
N SER A 140 -6.26 -15.51 -25.21
CA SER A 140 -7.53 -15.19 -25.58
C SER A 140 -8.21 -14.26 -24.69
#